data_72233b45bfd93e4e0365a5d420f09cd1
#
_entry.id   72233b45bfd93e4e0365a5d420f09cd1
#
_cell.length_a   1.000
_cell.length_b   1.000
_cell.length_c   1.000
_cell.angle_alpha   90.00
_cell.angle_beta   90.00
_cell.angle_gamma   90.00
#
_symmetry.space_group_name_H-M   'P 1'
#
loop_
_entity.id
_entity.type
_entity.pdbx_description
1 polymer ?
#
loop_
_entity_poly.entity_id
_entity_poly.type
_entity_poly.pdbx_seq_one_letter_code
_entity_poly.pdbx_strand_id
1 'polypeptide(L)'
;MASFAMEFELIAGNREINFLEKRFNIGSNIYNLCLEHCIKQLNKLKRDKEYRRSVKALKTVNRKLEKKNLPQDEIKRLKEIKTSCTNKIKELEKEYQFNENDIQKYAKVPREFIGKILNSNIVQKIASTAFDAVKKIQYGKAKKVKFKKKGEISLEGKNNRTGFIFDIKTMKLKLGKKLFCVLKTLDERQKNCFKNRIKFCRVLKRYIRGKKRYFLQIVFEGTPETDFQIGEGEVGLDIGTSTVAISSDNEVKLLKLSETETEAREIRILQRSLDRKRRMANPDNYDENGRIKKKRKEWKLSKNYFKELNKLKEVYRKKRVKDNQHKNILVKFILSQGDTVKTEKTSVNSWKSKSKKTATNKSNGKTASKKRFGKSVNNNAPGTLKRKLSEKLSYFGKKLIEINTFKTKASQFNHISQKFKKCSLEVRFKELIQGIVVQRDLYSAFLIKNIENLSEYNMEKINRQFEKFYEKQMKEVERIKNDDNLKFYVSGKTV
;
A
#
# COMPACT_ATOMS: atom_id res chain seq x y z
N MET A 1 19.27 -3.11 8.87
CA MET A 1 19.83 -3.43 7.55
C MET A 1 18.71 -3.47 6.53
N ALA A 2 18.92 -2.91 5.34
CA ALA A 2 18.01 -2.99 4.22
C ALA A 2 17.78 -4.46 3.82
N SER A 3 16.66 -4.75 3.19
CA SER A 3 16.38 -6.08 2.66
C SER A 3 15.47 -5.99 1.45
N PHE A 4 15.65 -6.86 0.51
CA PHE A 4 14.83 -6.95 -0.70
C PHE A 4 14.38 -8.38 -0.95
N ALA A 5 13.37 -8.57 -1.78
CA ALA A 5 12.82 -9.89 -2.05
C ALA A 5 12.74 -10.14 -3.56
N MET A 6 13.15 -11.34 -3.96
CA MET A 6 12.96 -11.85 -5.30
C MET A 6 12.02 -13.04 -5.29
N GLU A 7 11.28 -13.22 -6.37
CA GLU A 7 10.30 -14.28 -6.50
C GLU A 7 10.61 -15.18 -7.69
N PHE A 8 10.63 -16.47 -7.43
CA PHE A 8 10.98 -17.51 -8.41
C PHE A 8 9.84 -18.52 -8.49
N GLU A 9 9.44 -18.92 -9.69
CA GLU A 9 8.44 -19.95 -9.84
C GLU A 9 9.05 -21.33 -9.53
N LEU A 10 8.38 -22.10 -8.69
CA LEU A 10 8.78 -23.48 -8.37
C LEU A 10 8.26 -24.43 -9.44
N ILE A 11 9.11 -25.33 -9.88
CA ILE A 11 8.74 -26.52 -10.65
C ILE A 11 8.43 -27.62 -9.62
N ALA A 12 7.18 -28.04 -9.55
CA ALA A 12 6.74 -29.04 -8.61
C ALA A 12 5.87 -30.09 -9.30
N GLY A 13 6.16 -31.34 -9.09
CA GLY A 13 5.34 -32.47 -9.54
C GLY A 13 4.13 -32.71 -8.61
N ASN A 14 3.29 -33.68 -8.92
CA ASN A 14 2.06 -33.93 -8.16
C ASN A 14 2.33 -34.28 -6.69
N ARG A 15 3.42 -35.01 -6.39
CA ARG A 15 3.79 -35.36 -5.01
C ARG A 15 4.17 -34.13 -4.20
N GLU A 16 4.97 -33.22 -4.78
CA GLU A 16 5.38 -31.97 -4.17
C GLU A 16 4.19 -31.01 -3.98
N ILE A 17 3.29 -30.95 -4.97
CA ILE A 17 2.07 -30.16 -4.89
C ILE A 17 1.20 -30.64 -3.73
N ASN A 18 0.93 -31.93 -3.62
CA ASN A 18 0.13 -32.50 -2.53
C ASN A 18 0.77 -32.26 -1.17
N PHE A 19 2.09 -32.38 -1.09
CA PHE A 19 2.86 -32.10 0.12
C PHE A 19 2.76 -30.63 0.55
N LEU A 20 2.86 -29.69 -0.38
CA LEU A 20 2.70 -28.25 -0.13
C LEU A 20 1.23 -27.91 0.25
N GLU A 21 0.25 -28.43 -0.49
CA GLU A 21 -1.18 -28.20 -0.20
C GLU A 21 -1.56 -28.64 1.21
N LYS A 22 -1.10 -29.83 1.66
CA LYS A 22 -1.32 -30.29 3.04
C LYS A 22 -0.78 -29.27 4.04
N ARG A 23 0.40 -28.72 3.80
CA ARG A 23 1.05 -27.73 4.68
C ARG A 23 0.36 -26.37 4.66
N PHE A 24 -0.09 -25.89 3.51
CA PHE A 24 -0.89 -24.68 3.40
C PHE A 24 -2.21 -24.80 4.17
N ASN A 25 -2.89 -25.96 4.07
CA ASN A 25 -4.14 -26.21 4.78
C ASN A 25 -3.92 -26.19 6.30
N ILE A 26 -2.89 -26.90 6.78
CA ILE A 26 -2.51 -26.92 8.19
C ILE A 26 -2.11 -25.51 8.66
N GLY A 27 -1.29 -24.81 7.89
CA GLY A 27 -0.87 -23.44 8.23
C GLY A 27 -2.04 -22.47 8.36
N SER A 28 -3.05 -22.57 7.49
CA SER A 28 -4.25 -21.73 7.60
C SER A 28 -5.09 -22.05 8.85
N ASN A 29 -5.17 -23.32 9.25
CA ASN A 29 -5.87 -23.72 10.47
C ASN A 29 -5.14 -23.20 11.71
N ILE A 30 -3.80 -23.41 11.81
CA ILE A 30 -3.00 -22.88 12.92
C ILE A 30 -3.11 -21.35 13.01
N TYR A 31 -3.05 -20.64 11.86
CA TYR A 31 -3.25 -19.20 11.83
C TYR A 31 -4.60 -18.79 12.43
N ASN A 32 -5.67 -19.48 12.05
CA ASN A 32 -7.02 -19.16 12.51
C ASN A 32 -7.17 -19.42 14.02
N LEU A 33 -6.61 -20.51 14.54
CA LEU A 33 -6.62 -20.80 15.97
C LEU A 33 -5.82 -19.72 16.76
N CYS A 34 -4.62 -19.38 16.29
CA CYS A 34 -3.83 -18.30 16.89
C CYS A 34 -4.56 -16.95 16.83
N LEU A 35 -5.24 -16.64 15.70
CA LEU A 35 -5.99 -15.42 15.52
C LEU A 35 -7.17 -15.32 16.52
N GLU A 36 -7.91 -16.41 16.67
CA GLU A 36 -9.02 -16.50 17.63
C GLU A 36 -8.53 -16.32 19.07
N HIS A 37 -7.44 -17.00 19.43
CA HIS A 37 -6.81 -16.85 20.74
C HIS A 37 -6.38 -15.39 20.98
N CYS A 38 -5.68 -14.76 20.03
CA CYS A 38 -5.28 -13.35 20.12
C CYS A 38 -6.48 -12.43 20.31
N ILE A 39 -7.60 -12.66 19.61
CA ILE A 39 -8.82 -11.84 19.76
C ILE A 39 -9.41 -12.00 21.15
N LYS A 40 -9.46 -13.25 21.68
CA LYS A 40 -9.94 -13.52 23.03
C LYS A 40 -9.12 -12.77 24.09
N GLN A 41 -7.78 -12.84 24.01
CA GLN A 41 -6.88 -12.14 24.93
C GLN A 41 -7.00 -10.60 24.81
N LEU A 42 -7.04 -10.07 23.60
CA LEU A 42 -7.25 -8.62 23.39
C LEU A 42 -8.59 -8.15 23.97
N ASN A 43 -9.65 -8.96 23.86
CA ASN A 43 -10.96 -8.61 24.42
C ASN A 43 -10.95 -8.61 25.95
N LYS A 44 -10.22 -9.55 26.60
CA LYS A 44 -10.00 -9.54 28.05
C LYS A 44 -9.25 -8.27 28.46
N LEU A 45 -8.11 -7.99 27.82
CA LEU A 45 -7.28 -6.81 28.07
C LEU A 45 -8.08 -5.50 27.93
N LYS A 46 -8.93 -5.38 26.90
CA LYS A 46 -9.77 -4.18 26.69
C LYS A 46 -10.86 -3.98 27.75
N ARG A 47 -11.23 -5.03 28.50
CA ARG A 47 -12.19 -4.91 29.61
C ARG A 47 -11.53 -4.41 30.89
N ASP A 48 -10.22 -4.55 31.00
CA ASP A 48 -9.45 -4.10 32.14
C ASP A 48 -9.54 -2.57 32.31
N LYS A 49 -9.77 -2.12 33.57
CA LYS A 49 -9.96 -0.70 33.91
C LYS A 49 -8.65 0.09 33.78
N GLU A 50 -7.53 -0.47 34.28
CA GLU A 50 -6.23 0.18 34.24
C GLU A 50 -5.71 0.29 32.79
N TYR A 51 -5.90 -0.75 31.99
CA TYR A 51 -5.57 -0.70 30.56
C TYR A 51 -6.30 0.44 29.86
N ARG A 52 -7.62 0.58 30.09
CA ARG A 52 -8.42 1.67 29.49
C ARG A 52 -7.97 3.06 29.95
N ARG A 53 -7.63 3.20 31.23
CA ARG A 53 -7.09 4.44 31.80
C ARG A 53 -5.76 4.80 31.17
N SER A 54 -4.81 3.85 31.12
CA SER A 54 -3.48 4.03 30.53
C SER A 54 -3.54 4.37 29.03
N VAL A 55 -4.41 3.71 28.25
CA VAL A 55 -4.62 4.02 26.84
C VAL A 55 -5.23 5.40 26.63
N LYS A 56 -6.18 5.84 27.49
CA LYS A 56 -6.77 7.17 27.41
C LYS A 56 -5.74 8.24 27.75
N ALA A 57 -4.96 8.05 28.82
CA ALA A 57 -3.87 8.94 29.21
C ALA A 57 -2.83 9.07 28.10
N LEU A 58 -2.37 7.95 27.53
CA LEU A 58 -1.41 7.92 26.43
C LEU A 58 -1.90 8.70 25.20
N LYS A 59 -3.19 8.57 24.83
CA LYS A 59 -3.78 9.35 23.74
C LYS A 59 -3.78 10.85 24.03
N THR A 60 -4.10 11.23 25.26
CA THR A 60 -4.11 12.65 25.68
C THR A 60 -2.70 13.22 25.66
N VAL A 61 -1.72 12.50 26.20
CA VAL A 61 -0.31 12.90 26.19
C VAL A 61 0.23 13.04 24.76
N ASN A 62 -0.01 12.08 23.89
CA ASN A 62 0.43 12.18 22.50
C ASN A 62 -0.18 13.39 21.79
N ARG A 63 -1.48 13.69 22.03
CA ARG A 63 -2.14 14.88 21.46
C ARG A 63 -1.56 16.19 22.00
N LYS A 64 -1.14 16.22 23.27
CA LYS A 64 -0.46 17.39 23.85
C LYS A 64 0.92 17.56 23.22
N LEU A 65 1.71 16.50 23.12
CA LEU A 65 3.05 16.52 22.50
C LEU A 65 3.05 16.92 21.01
N GLU A 66 1.90 16.80 20.31
CA GLU A 66 1.76 17.28 18.92
C GLU A 66 1.55 18.81 18.83
N LYS A 67 1.26 19.50 19.94
CA LYS A 67 1.12 20.96 19.95
C LYS A 67 2.51 21.60 19.80
N LYS A 68 2.59 22.65 18.99
CA LYS A 68 3.78 23.51 18.87
C LYS A 68 3.87 24.45 20.07
N ASN A 69 5.08 24.77 20.49
CA ASN A 69 5.39 25.73 21.57
C ASN A 69 5.02 25.24 22.98
N LEU A 70 5.37 24.01 23.34
CA LEU A 70 5.34 23.55 24.73
C LEU A 70 6.67 23.92 25.42
N PRO A 71 6.62 24.37 26.70
CA PRO A 71 7.82 24.52 27.52
C PRO A 71 8.60 23.22 27.65
N GLN A 72 9.91 23.31 27.76
CA GLN A 72 10.80 22.13 27.85
C GLN A 72 10.45 21.23 29.04
N ASP A 73 10.11 21.83 30.17
CA ASP A 73 9.72 21.11 31.41
C ASP A 73 8.41 20.35 31.23
N GLU A 74 7.43 20.95 30.54
CA GLU A 74 6.17 20.26 30.21
C GLU A 74 6.40 19.10 29.23
N ILE A 75 7.30 19.24 28.27
CA ILE A 75 7.71 18.16 27.35
C ILE A 75 8.32 16.99 28.13
N LYS A 76 9.22 17.28 29.10
CA LYS A 76 9.87 16.27 29.94
C LYS A 76 8.83 15.52 30.76
N ARG A 77 7.97 16.23 31.47
CA ARG A 77 6.86 15.66 32.28
C ARG A 77 5.91 14.79 31.42
N LEU A 78 5.54 15.26 30.21
CA LEU A 78 4.67 14.51 29.31
C LEU A 78 5.37 13.23 28.78
N LYS A 79 6.69 13.25 28.57
CA LYS A 79 7.47 12.07 28.21
C LYS A 79 7.53 11.04 29.32
N GLU A 80 7.67 11.47 30.57
CA GLU A 80 7.66 10.60 31.76
C GLU A 80 6.29 9.91 31.91
N ILE A 81 5.19 10.65 31.83
CA ILE A 81 3.84 10.09 31.85
C ILE A 81 3.64 9.10 30.68
N LYS A 82 4.13 9.44 29.49
CA LYS A 82 4.07 8.55 28.33
C LYS A 82 4.79 7.24 28.59
N THR A 83 5.98 7.29 29.18
CA THR A 83 6.80 6.13 29.52
C THR A 83 6.09 5.26 30.55
N SER A 84 5.59 5.86 31.64
CA SER A 84 4.84 5.15 32.68
C SER A 84 3.60 4.45 32.11
N CYS A 85 2.76 5.16 31.34
CA CYS A 85 1.58 4.56 30.69
C CYS A 85 1.96 3.43 29.72
N THR A 86 3.07 3.59 28.98
CA THR A 86 3.54 2.55 28.03
C THR A 86 4.02 1.31 28.77
N ASN A 87 4.74 1.47 29.89
CA ASN A 87 5.20 0.36 30.70
C ASN A 87 4.02 -0.38 31.34
N LYS A 88 3.05 0.36 31.89
CA LYS A 88 1.84 -0.26 32.45
C LYS A 88 1.04 -1.05 31.41
N ILE A 89 0.90 -0.52 30.18
CA ILE A 89 0.27 -1.25 29.07
C ILE A 89 1.03 -2.55 28.77
N LYS A 90 2.37 -2.52 28.73
CA LYS A 90 3.19 -3.73 28.50
C LYS A 90 3.08 -4.77 29.62
N GLU A 91 3.00 -4.35 30.88
CA GLU A 91 2.76 -5.23 32.01
C GLU A 91 1.42 -5.95 31.88
N LEU A 92 0.36 -5.22 31.61
CA LEU A 92 -0.97 -5.78 31.41
C LEU A 92 -1.04 -6.67 30.15
N GLU A 93 -0.37 -6.29 29.05
CA GLU A 93 -0.23 -7.16 27.88
C GLU A 93 0.43 -8.51 28.24
N LYS A 94 1.41 -8.51 29.13
CA LYS A 94 2.07 -9.73 29.62
C LYS A 94 1.15 -10.54 30.55
N GLU A 95 0.47 -9.89 31.47
CA GLU A 95 -0.47 -10.52 32.40
C GLU A 95 -1.61 -11.22 31.67
N TYR A 96 -2.21 -10.56 30.68
CA TYR A 96 -3.26 -11.12 29.82
C TYR A 96 -2.74 -12.01 28.70
N GLN A 97 -1.45 -12.39 28.71
CA GLN A 97 -0.82 -13.21 27.68
C GLN A 97 -1.04 -12.71 26.24
N PHE A 98 -1.10 -11.38 26.09
CA PHE A 98 -1.28 -10.70 24.80
C PHE A 98 0.04 -10.12 24.30
N ASN A 99 1.03 -10.97 24.13
CA ASN A 99 2.30 -10.63 23.49
C ASN A 99 2.70 -11.70 22.47
N GLU A 100 3.67 -11.39 21.61
CA GLU A 100 4.08 -12.28 20.53
C GLU A 100 4.59 -13.63 21.02
N ASN A 101 5.36 -13.65 22.11
CA ASN A 101 5.95 -14.87 22.66
C ASN A 101 4.89 -15.82 23.19
N ASP A 102 3.88 -15.32 23.89
CA ASP A 102 2.80 -16.16 24.42
C ASP A 102 1.94 -16.75 23.30
N ILE A 103 1.69 -15.99 22.23
CA ILE A 103 1.00 -16.53 21.07
C ILE A 103 1.84 -17.58 20.35
N GLN A 104 3.17 -17.40 20.28
CA GLN A 104 4.06 -18.44 19.74
C GLN A 104 4.09 -19.70 20.64
N LYS A 105 4.01 -19.55 21.96
CA LYS A 105 3.87 -20.69 22.91
C LYS A 105 2.54 -21.39 22.68
N TYR A 106 1.42 -20.65 22.61
CA TYR A 106 0.11 -21.22 22.30
C TYR A 106 0.10 -22.04 21.01
N ALA A 107 0.79 -21.57 19.96
CA ALA A 107 0.84 -22.26 18.68
C ALA A 107 1.53 -23.63 18.70
N LYS A 108 2.24 -23.99 19.80
CA LYS A 108 2.79 -25.34 19.98
C LYS A 108 1.68 -26.38 20.12
N VAL A 109 0.63 -26.07 20.86
CA VAL A 109 -0.50 -27.00 21.11
C VAL A 109 -1.14 -27.47 19.79
N PRO A 110 -1.68 -26.59 18.93
CA PRO A 110 -2.25 -27.04 17.65
C PRO A 110 -1.20 -27.70 16.73
N ARG A 111 0.10 -27.34 16.81
CA ARG A 111 1.14 -28.02 16.06
C ARG A 111 1.32 -29.48 16.50
N GLU A 112 1.30 -29.74 17.79
CA GLU A 112 1.43 -31.11 18.34
C GLU A 112 0.22 -31.97 18.00
N PHE A 113 -0.96 -31.41 18.16
CA PHE A 113 -2.22 -32.09 17.81
C PHE A 113 -2.25 -32.52 16.33
N ILE A 114 -1.67 -31.76 15.40
CA ILE A 114 -1.62 -32.07 13.97
C ILE A 114 -0.37 -32.91 13.58
N GLY A 115 0.33 -33.51 14.56
CA GLY A 115 1.44 -34.43 14.31
C GLY A 115 2.72 -33.78 13.83
N LYS A 116 3.01 -32.52 14.21
CA LYS A 116 4.29 -31.80 13.95
C LYS A 116 4.66 -31.68 12.45
N ILE A 117 3.70 -31.75 11.55
CA ILE A 117 3.89 -31.72 10.08
C ILE A 117 4.58 -30.43 9.60
N LEU A 118 4.36 -29.32 10.30
CA LEU A 118 5.05 -28.05 10.07
C LEU A 118 6.22 -27.90 11.05
N ASN A 119 7.35 -27.39 10.53
CA ASN A 119 8.49 -27.01 11.35
C ASN A 119 8.09 -25.93 12.38
N SER A 120 8.65 -26.00 13.59
CA SER A 120 8.33 -25.06 14.68
C SER A 120 8.57 -23.59 14.29
N ASN A 121 9.63 -23.27 13.56
CA ASN A 121 9.93 -21.92 13.12
C ASN A 121 8.86 -21.35 12.15
N ILE A 122 8.31 -22.21 11.28
CA ILE A 122 7.21 -21.83 10.38
C ILE A 122 5.96 -21.54 11.22
N VAL A 123 5.65 -22.38 12.19
CA VAL A 123 4.48 -22.22 13.08
C VAL A 123 4.60 -20.96 13.93
N GLN A 124 5.77 -20.70 14.50
CA GLN A 124 6.02 -19.46 15.24
C GLN A 124 5.80 -18.21 14.33
N LYS A 125 6.23 -18.28 13.07
CA LYS A 125 6.03 -17.17 12.13
C LYS A 125 4.55 -16.98 11.75
N ILE A 126 3.79 -18.06 11.65
CA ILE A 126 2.33 -18.03 11.48
C ILE A 126 1.67 -17.34 12.70
N ALA A 127 2.09 -17.70 13.91
CA ALA A 127 1.60 -17.10 15.15
C ALA A 127 1.89 -15.59 15.23
N SER A 128 3.12 -15.18 14.91
CA SER A 128 3.50 -13.77 14.82
C SER A 128 2.64 -13.00 13.80
N THR A 129 2.36 -13.61 12.67
CA THR A 129 1.51 -12.98 11.63
C THR A 129 0.06 -12.81 12.12
N ALA A 130 -0.47 -13.75 12.89
CA ALA A 130 -1.79 -13.64 13.52
C ALA A 130 -1.81 -12.54 14.58
N PHE A 131 -0.79 -12.49 15.43
CA PHE A 131 -0.63 -11.46 16.45
C PHE A 131 -0.54 -10.06 15.83
N ASP A 132 0.28 -9.85 14.80
CA ASP A 132 0.41 -8.59 14.08
C ASP A 132 -0.92 -8.12 13.47
N ALA A 133 -1.75 -9.04 12.99
CA ALA A 133 -3.05 -8.71 12.45
C ALA A 133 -3.99 -8.15 13.56
N VAL A 134 -3.97 -8.75 14.75
CA VAL A 134 -4.79 -8.31 15.90
C VAL A 134 -4.21 -7.03 16.52
N LYS A 135 -2.90 -6.89 16.58
CA LYS A 135 -2.22 -5.67 17.05
C LYS A 135 -2.61 -4.43 16.23
N LYS A 136 -2.91 -4.59 14.94
CA LYS A 136 -3.47 -3.50 14.12
C LYS A 136 -4.86 -3.04 14.60
N ILE A 137 -5.68 -3.93 15.18
CA ILE A 137 -6.96 -3.57 15.81
C ILE A 137 -6.72 -2.83 17.13
N GLN A 138 -5.75 -3.29 17.93
CA GLN A 138 -5.38 -2.65 19.20
C GLN A 138 -5.02 -1.17 18.97
N TYR A 139 -4.21 -0.90 17.96
CA TYR A 139 -3.79 0.47 17.61
C TYR A 139 -4.76 1.25 16.71
N GLY A 140 -5.96 0.73 16.45
CA GLY A 140 -6.96 1.40 15.60
C GLY A 140 -6.59 1.47 14.11
N LYS A 141 -5.53 0.78 13.67
CA LYS A 141 -5.09 0.70 12.27
C LYS A 141 -5.97 -0.22 11.42
N ALA A 142 -6.75 -1.09 12.05
CA ALA A 142 -7.74 -1.95 11.41
C ALA A 142 -9.02 -2.03 12.24
N LYS A 143 -10.18 -2.15 11.59
CA LYS A 143 -11.48 -2.31 12.28
C LYS A 143 -11.77 -3.77 12.62
N LYS A 144 -11.31 -4.71 11.80
CA LYS A 144 -11.52 -6.16 11.96
C LYS A 144 -10.40 -6.93 11.30
N VAL A 145 -10.16 -8.14 11.76
CA VAL A 145 -9.30 -9.13 11.08
C VAL A 145 -10.17 -10.13 10.32
N LYS A 146 -9.54 -10.85 9.39
CA LYS A 146 -10.21 -11.90 8.61
C LYS A 146 -9.53 -13.23 8.86
N PHE A 147 -10.33 -14.24 9.12
CA PHE A 147 -9.89 -15.64 9.10
C PHE A 147 -9.45 -16.03 7.69
N LYS A 148 -8.46 -16.89 7.60
CA LYS A 148 -7.95 -17.41 6.33
C LYS A 148 -8.84 -18.55 5.85
N LYS A 149 -9.13 -18.59 4.56
CA LYS A 149 -9.74 -19.77 3.93
C LYS A 149 -8.71 -20.90 3.86
N LYS A 150 -9.17 -22.12 3.73
CA LYS A 150 -8.35 -23.33 3.65
C LYS A 150 -7.25 -23.18 2.61
N GLY A 151 -5.99 -23.23 3.05
CA GLY A 151 -4.82 -23.11 2.21
C GLY A 151 -4.51 -21.72 1.66
N GLU A 152 -5.24 -20.66 2.06
CA GLU A 152 -4.97 -19.27 1.66
C GLU A 152 -3.99 -18.57 2.62
N ILE A 153 -2.79 -19.10 2.75
CA ILE A 153 -1.71 -18.55 3.56
C ILE A 153 -0.39 -18.66 2.79
N SER A 154 0.57 -17.79 3.11
CA SER A 154 1.98 -18.00 2.78
C SER A 154 2.70 -18.68 3.94
N LEU A 155 3.61 -19.59 3.64
CA LEU A 155 4.45 -20.23 4.64
C LEU A 155 5.83 -19.60 4.61
N GLU A 156 6.28 -19.09 5.75
CA GLU A 156 7.54 -18.35 5.90
C GLU A 156 8.43 -18.96 6.95
N GLY A 157 9.73 -19.12 6.65
CA GLY A 157 10.75 -19.49 7.61
C GLY A 157 11.27 -18.27 8.38
N LYS A 158 11.87 -18.48 9.55
CA LYS A 158 12.54 -17.40 10.29
C LYS A 158 13.93 -17.06 9.72
N ASN A 159 14.58 -18.04 9.14
CA ASN A 159 15.92 -17.96 8.55
C ASN A 159 16.04 -18.98 7.41
N ASN A 160 17.21 -19.02 6.74
CA ASN A 160 17.52 -20.00 5.71
C ASN A 160 18.22 -21.28 6.27
N ARG A 161 18.21 -21.48 7.58
CA ARG A 161 18.88 -22.65 8.23
C ARG A 161 17.89 -23.73 8.63
N THR A 162 16.62 -23.37 8.86
CA THR A 162 15.59 -24.28 9.37
C THR A 162 14.26 -24.06 8.70
N GLY A 163 13.52 -25.13 8.44
CA GLY A 163 12.22 -25.12 7.81
C GLY A 163 12.31 -25.06 6.30
N PHE A 164 12.36 -23.87 5.73
CA PHE A 164 12.66 -23.66 4.32
C PHE A 164 14.13 -23.31 4.17
N ILE A 165 14.88 -24.14 3.46
CA ILE A 165 16.31 -23.94 3.20
C ILE A 165 16.48 -23.92 1.68
N PHE A 166 16.93 -22.80 1.16
CA PHE A 166 17.32 -22.69 -0.24
C PHE A 166 18.85 -22.89 -0.34
N ASP A 167 19.22 -23.85 -1.15
CA ASP A 167 20.62 -24.14 -1.44
C ASP A 167 21.00 -23.50 -2.77
N ILE A 168 21.94 -22.56 -2.73
CA ILE A 168 22.41 -21.80 -3.89
C ILE A 168 23.15 -22.70 -4.87
N LYS A 169 23.93 -23.69 -4.37
CA LYS A 169 24.75 -24.55 -5.23
C LYS A 169 23.90 -25.47 -6.10
N THR A 170 22.86 -26.06 -5.51
CA THR A 170 21.97 -26.98 -6.23
C THR A 170 20.74 -26.27 -6.81
N MET A 171 20.54 -25.00 -6.49
CA MET A 171 19.36 -24.22 -6.89
C MET A 171 18.03 -24.89 -6.49
N LYS A 172 18.01 -25.57 -5.37
CA LYS A 172 16.85 -26.32 -4.86
C LYS A 172 16.35 -25.77 -3.54
N LEU A 173 15.04 -25.82 -3.37
CA LEU A 173 14.40 -25.57 -2.08
C LEU A 173 14.27 -26.90 -1.33
N LYS A 174 14.90 -27.00 -0.19
CA LYS A 174 14.73 -28.10 0.77
C LYS A 174 13.63 -27.74 1.77
N LEU A 175 12.64 -28.61 1.89
CA LEU A 175 11.56 -28.47 2.87
C LEU A 175 11.50 -29.73 3.75
N GLY A 176 12.08 -29.64 4.93
CA GLY A 176 12.33 -30.82 5.77
C GLY A 176 13.40 -31.74 5.18
N LYS A 177 13.34 -33.04 5.48
CA LYS A 177 14.35 -34.00 5.03
C LYS A 177 14.07 -34.61 3.66
N LYS A 178 12.86 -34.50 3.12
CA LYS A 178 12.38 -35.33 2.00
C LYS A 178 11.97 -34.61 0.72
N LEU A 179 11.65 -33.33 0.77
CA LEU A 179 11.11 -32.61 -0.40
C LEU A 179 12.12 -31.62 -0.97
N PHE A 180 12.34 -31.70 -2.28
CA PHE A 180 13.12 -30.75 -3.04
C PHE A 180 12.28 -30.20 -4.20
N CYS A 181 12.10 -28.88 -4.24
CA CYS A 181 11.49 -28.18 -5.36
C CYS A 181 12.59 -27.48 -6.17
N VAL A 182 12.60 -27.69 -7.46
CA VAL A 182 13.60 -27.11 -8.37
C VAL A 182 13.08 -25.81 -8.93
N LEU A 183 13.89 -24.77 -8.94
CA LEU A 183 13.57 -23.50 -9.57
C LEU A 183 13.64 -23.59 -11.09
N LYS A 184 12.84 -22.78 -11.77
CA LYS A 184 12.99 -22.53 -13.20
C LYS A 184 14.31 -21.82 -13.48
N THR A 185 14.73 -21.86 -14.76
CA THR A 185 15.90 -21.11 -15.24
C THR A 185 15.84 -19.64 -14.82
N LEU A 186 16.96 -19.13 -14.34
CA LEU A 186 17.13 -17.78 -13.85
C LEU A 186 17.72 -16.87 -14.91
N ASP A 187 17.28 -15.62 -14.94
CA ASP A 187 17.95 -14.55 -15.67
C ASP A 187 19.19 -14.04 -14.90
N GLU A 188 20.05 -13.24 -15.57
CA GLU A 188 21.29 -12.74 -15.00
C GLU A 188 21.04 -11.87 -13.74
N ARG A 189 19.99 -11.05 -13.76
CA ARG A 189 19.61 -10.22 -12.62
C ARG A 189 19.23 -11.08 -11.41
N GLN A 190 18.49 -12.16 -11.64
CA GLN A 190 18.13 -13.10 -10.59
C GLN A 190 19.36 -13.82 -10.03
N LYS A 191 20.32 -14.20 -10.89
CA LYS A 191 21.60 -14.78 -10.47
C LYS A 191 22.40 -13.80 -9.60
N ASN A 192 22.47 -12.55 -10.01
CA ASN A 192 23.18 -11.51 -9.24
C ASN A 192 22.61 -11.28 -7.83
N CYS A 193 21.31 -11.52 -7.62
CA CYS A 193 20.73 -11.44 -6.28
C CYS A 193 21.38 -12.41 -5.29
N PHE A 194 21.89 -13.55 -5.76
CA PHE A 194 22.53 -14.56 -4.89
C PHE A 194 23.93 -14.19 -4.40
N LYS A 195 24.50 -13.07 -4.85
CA LYS A 195 25.68 -12.47 -4.22
C LYS A 195 25.36 -11.94 -2.80
N ASN A 196 24.09 -11.69 -2.51
CA ASN A 196 23.63 -11.21 -1.22
C ASN A 196 23.24 -12.38 -0.30
N ARG A 197 23.42 -12.19 1.00
CA ARG A 197 23.06 -13.20 2.02
C ARG A 197 21.55 -13.43 2.06
N ILE A 198 21.13 -14.68 2.02
CA ILE A 198 19.72 -15.06 2.19
C ILE A 198 19.32 -14.93 3.66
N LYS A 199 18.33 -14.09 3.93
CA LYS A 199 17.76 -13.87 5.26
C LYS A 199 16.78 -14.97 5.62
N PHE A 200 15.79 -15.21 4.77
CA PHE A 200 14.81 -16.29 4.89
C PHE A 200 14.06 -16.54 3.58
N CYS A 201 13.36 -17.67 3.54
CA CYS A 201 12.53 -18.08 2.42
C CYS A 201 11.04 -18.10 2.79
N ARG A 202 10.20 -17.84 1.79
CA ARG A 202 8.74 -17.93 1.88
C ARG A 202 8.18 -18.65 0.67
N VAL A 203 7.25 -19.59 0.88
CA VAL A 203 6.54 -20.25 -0.21
C VAL A 203 5.15 -19.67 -0.34
N LEU A 204 4.79 -19.32 -1.58
CA LEU A 204 3.52 -18.68 -1.95
C LEU A 204 2.76 -19.56 -2.95
N LYS A 205 1.44 -19.54 -2.85
CA LYS A 205 0.54 -20.13 -3.83
C LYS A 205 -0.27 -19.05 -4.53
N ARG A 206 -0.35 -19.12 -5.85
CA ARG A 206 -1.16 -18.21 -6.68
C ARG A 206 -2.00 -18.98 -7.69
N TYR A 207 -3.11 -18.38 -8.07
CA TYR A 207 -3.92 -18.86 -9.18
C TYR A 207 -3.59 -17.99 -10.41
N ILE A 208 -3.07 -18.64 -11.46
CA ILE A 208 -2.72 -17.98 -12.72
C ILE A 208 -3.44 -18.75 -13.83
N ARG A 209 -4.31 -18.09 -14.58
CA ARG A 209 -5.14 -18.68 -15.64
C ARG A 209 -5.90 -19.94 -15.17
N GLY A 210 -6.47 -19.89 -13.95
CA GLY A 210 -7.22 -20.97 -13.34
C GLY A 210 -6.38 -22.12 -12.77
N LYS A 211 -5.05 -22.14 -12.99
CA LYS A 211 -4.14 -23.17 -12.47
C LYS A 211 -3.43 -22.68 -11.22
N LYS A 212 -3.21 -23.57 -10.26
CA LYS A 212 -2.37 -23.28 -9.08
C LYS A 212 -0.90 -23.28 -9.51
N ARG A 213 -0.18 -22.25 -9.11
CA ARG A 213 1.27 -22.14 -9.27
C ARG A 213 1.91 -21.78 -7.95
N TYR A 214 3.10 -22.29 -7.72
CA TYR A 214 3.86 -22.12 -6.50
C TYR A 214 5.08 -21.28 -6.76
N PHE A 215 5.39 -20.41 -5.80
CA PHE A 215 6.50 -19.49 -5.92
C PHE A 215 7.33 -19.54 -4.65
N LEU A 216 8.63 -19.52 -4.81
CA LEU A 216 9.59 -19.27 -3.76
C LEU A 216 9.92 -17.77 -3.79
N GLN A 217 9.66 -17.11 -2.67
CA GLN A 217 10.13 -15.75 -2.44
C GLN A 217 11.32 -15.82 -1.49
N ILE A 218 12.49 -15.43 -1.98
CA ILE A 218 13.72 -15.36 -1.21
C ILE A 218 13.91 -13.90 -0.78
N VAL A 219 14.14 -13.69 0.51
CA VAL A 219 14.46 -12.37 1.07
C VAL A 219 15.95 -12.31 1.34
N PHE A 220 16.60 -11.33 0.72
CA PHE A 220 18.03 -11.07 0.84
C PHE A 220 18.31 -9.91 1.78
N GLU A 221 19.49 -9.89 2.39
CA GLU A 221 20.04 -8.74 3.10
C GLU A 221 20.70 -7.79 2.10
N GLY A 222 20.66 -6.48 2.38
CA GLY A 222 21.26 -5.46 1.52
C GLY A 222 20.26 -4.85 0.53
N THR A 223 20.79 -4.32 -0.57
CA THR A 223 20.05 -3.66 -1.66
C THR A 223 20.25 -4.45 -2.96
N PRO A 224 19.22 -4.57 -3.82
CA PRO A 224 19.39 -5.20 -5.12
C PRO A 224 20.23 -4.30 -6.04
N GLU A 225 20.94 -4.90 -6.96
CA GLU A 225 21.51 -4.16 -8.09
C GLU A 225 20.38 -3.46 -8.86
N THR A 226 20.60 -2.22 -9.23
CA THR A 226 19.66 -1.42 -10.01
C THR A 226 20.12 -1.36 -11.46
N ASP A 227 19.16 -1.44 -12.37
CA ASP A 227 19.34 -1.36 -13.82
C ASP A 227 19.20 0.07 -14.36
N PHE A 228 19.34 1.06 -13.49
CA PHE A 228 19.25 2.48 -13.84
C PHE A 228 20.13 3.31 -12.91
N GLN A 229 20.60 4.42 -13.42
CA GLN A 229 21.31 5.43 -12.65
C GLN A 229 20.31 6.45 -12.11
N ILE A 230 20.58 6.95 -10.91
CA ILE A 230 19.85 8.08 -10.34
C ILE A 230 20.50 9.36 -10.84
N GLY A 231 19.67 10.33 -11.25
CA GLY A 231 20.15 11.66 -11.65
C GLY A 231 20.55 12.50 -10.42
N GLU A 232 21.17 13.62 -10.67
CA GLU A 232 21.48 14.61 -9.63
C GLU A 232 20.47 15.76 -9.67
N GLY A 233 20.21 16.36 -8.51
CA GLY A 233 19.37 17.54 -8.37
C GLY A 233 18.01 17.27 -7.73
N GLU A 234 17.18 18.32 -7.74
CA GLU A 234 15.89 18.33 -7.05
C GLU A 234 14.71 18.06 -7.98
N VAL A 235 13.76 17.25 -7.51
CA VAL A 235 12.53 16.94 -8.21
C VAL A 235 11.33 17.23 -7.31
N GLY A 236 10.42 18.07 -7.78
CA GLY A 236 9.13 18.31 -7.13
C GLY A 236 8.02 17.47 -7.75
N LEU A 237 7.20 16.86 -6.91
CA LEU A 237 6.08 16.01 -7.34
C LEU A 237 4.77 16.49 -6.74
N ASP A 238 3.80 16.84 -7.59
CA ASP A 238 2.39 16.94 -7.20
C ASP A 238 1.65 15.67 -7.63
N ILE A 239 1.35 14.82 -6.65
CA ILE A 239 0.70 13.51 -6.88
C ILE A 239 -0.81 13.66 -6.68
N GLY A 240 -1.55 13.69 -7.78
CA GLY A 240 -3.00 13.70 -7.79
C GLY A 240 -3.63 12.32 -7.63
N THR A 241 -4.93 12.20 -7.92
CA THR A 241 -5.67 10.92 -7.87
C THR A 241 -5.49 10.08 -9.13
N SER A 242 -5.11 10.67 -10.26
CA SER A 242 -4.98 10.03 -11.57
C SER A 242 -3.71 10.40 -12.33
N THR A 243 -3.09 11.50 -11.98
CA THR A 243 -1.87 12.04 -12.61
C THR A 243 -0.81 12.35 -11.57
N VAL A 244 0.41 12.50 -12.03
CA VAL A 244 1.53 13.08 -11.30
C VAL A 244 2.15 14.18 -12.15
N ALA A 245 2.24 15.38 -11.60
CA ALA A 245 3.03 16.46 -12.17
C ALA A 245 4.46 16.39 -11.59
N ILE A 246 5.44 16.56 -12.46
CA ILE A 246 6.86 16.43 -12.18
C ILE A 246 7.54 17.70 -12.64
N SER A 247 8.37 18.27 -11.79
CA SER A 247 9.23 19.40 -12.15
C SER A 247 10.64 19.14 -11.67
N SER A 248 11.59 19.12 -12.59
CA SER A 248 13.03 19.04 -12.35
C SER A 248 13.76 20.19 -13.05
N ASP A 249 15.06 20.22 -12.96
CA ASP A 249 15.87 21.19 -13.72
C ASP A 249 15.85 20.85 -15.23
N ASN A 250 15.69 19.58 -15.58
CA ASN A 250 15.72 19.10 -16.97
C ASN A 250 14.33 19.03 -17.61
N GLU A 251 13.30 18.58 -16.88
CA GLU A 251 11.99 18.22 -17.42
C GLU A 251 10.83 18.76 -16.58
N VAL A 252 9.77 19.16 -17.26
CA VAL A 252 8.45 19.42 -16.67
C VAL A 252 7.43 18.55 -17.38
N LYS A 253 6.78 17.62 -16.65
CA LYS A 253 5.89 16.61 -17.22
C LYS A 253 4.62 16.40 -16.39
N LEU A 254 3.51 16.15 -17.07
CA LEU A 254 2.27 15.66 -16.47
C LEU A 254 1.98 14.27 -17.01
N LEU A 255 2.07 13.26 -16.15
CA LEU A 255 1.96 11.86 -16.54
C LEU A 255 0.79 11.16 -15.83
N LYS A 256 0.17 10.18 -16.50
CA LYS A 256 -0.82 9.30 -15.86
C LYS A 256 -0.18 8.41 -14.81
N LEU A 257 -0.89 8.20 -13.69
CA LEU A 257 -0.49 7.24 -12.68
C LEU A 257 -0.72 5.77 -13.08
N SER A 258 -1.61 5.52 -14.03
CA SER A 258 -1.97 4.16 -14.46
C SER A 258 -2.55 4.18 -15.87
N GLU A 259 -2.29 3.13 -16.63
CA GLU A 259 -2.83 2.88 -17.98
C GLU A 259 -3.69 1.62 -18.00
N THR A 260 -4.58 1.49 -17.03
CA THR A 260 -5.38 0.27 -16.83
C THR A 260 -6.89 0.51 -17.00
N GLU A 261 -7.27 1.46 -17.84
CA GLU A 261 -8.67 1.82 -18.08
C GLU A 261 -9.46 0.67 -18.71
N THR A 262 -8.86 -0.04 -19.69
CA THR A 262 -9.46 -1.19 -20.37
C THR A 262 -9.77 -2.31 -19.36
N GLU A 263 -8.79 -2.68 -18.56
CA GLU A 263 -8.98 -3.69 -17.51
C GLU A 263 -10.01 -3.24 -16.46
N ALA A 264 -10.05 -1.95 -16.13
CA ALA A 264 -11.05 -1.42 -15.20
C ALA A 264 -12.48 -1.47 -15.77
N ARG A 265 -12.64 -1.32 -17.09
CA ARG A 265 -13.93 -1.50 -17.79
C ARG A 265 -14.35 -2.96 -17.80
N GLU A 266 -13.45 -3.85 -18.17
CA GLU A 266 -13.69 -5.30 -18.20
C GLU A 266 -14.08 -5.86 -16.83
N ILE A 267 -13.37 -5.44 -15.77
CA ILE A 267 -13.71 -5.79 -14.38
C ILE A 267 -15.16 -5.42 -14.05
N ARG A 268 -15.62 -4.23 -14.45
CA ARG A 268 -17.01 -3.79 -14.18
C ARG A 268 -18.03 -4.63 -14.91
N ILE A 269 -17.77 -4.99 -16.16
CA ILE A 269 -18.63 -5.85 -16.97
C ILE A 269 -18.76 -7.22 -16.31
N LEU A 270 -17.63 -7.85 -15.97
CA LEU A 270 -17.59 -9.15 -15.31
C LEU A 270 -18.26 -9.15 -13.93
N GLN A 271 -18.08 -8.09 -13.15
CA GLN A 271 -18.76 -7.96 -11.85
C GLN A 271 -20.28 -7.88 -11.99
N ARG A 272 -20.78 -7.11 -12.97
CA ARG A 272 -22.23 -7.04 -13.26
C ARG A 272 -22.78 -8.39 -13.73
N SER A 273 -22.07 -9.09 -14.58
CA SER A 273 -22.43 -10.42 -15.04
C SER A 273 -22.49 -11.43 -13.90
N LEU A 274 -21.48 -11.46 -13.03
CA LEU A 274 -21.46 -12.29 -11.83
C LEU A 274 -22.62 -11.97 -10.86
N ASP A 275 -22.95 -10.68 -10.70
CA ASP A 275 -24.08 -10.29 -9.85
C ASP A 275 -25.41 -10.79 -10.43
N ARG A 276 -25.64 -10.64 -11.75
CA ARG A 276 -26.82 -11.18 -12.42
C ARG A 276 -26.95 -12.68 -12.25
N LYS A 277 -25.87 -13.44 -12.55
CA LYS A 277 -25.87 -14.91 -12.40
C LYS A 277 -26.14 -15.35 -10.96
N ARG A 278 -25.59 -14.63 -9.98
CA ARG A 278 -25.83 -14.90 -8.57
C ARG A 278 -27.27 -14.63 -8.16
N ARG A 279 -27.87 -13.54 -8.65
CA ARG A 279 -29.28 -13.20 -8.40
C ARG A 279 -30.24 -14.25 -9.00
N MET A 280 -30.01 -14.59 -10.26
CA MET A 280 -30.83 -15.59 -10.94
C MET A 280 -30.82 -16.98 -10.23
N ALA A 281 -29.66 -17.41 -9.74
CA ALA A 281 -29.53 -18.68 -9.05
C ALA A 281 -30.00 -18.66 -7.58
N ASN A 282 -30.31 -17.49 -7.01
CA ASN A 282 -30.67 -17.34 -5.59
C ASN A 282 -31.69 -16.20 -5.38
N PRO A 283 -32.87 -16.23 -6.00
CA PRO A 283 -33.84 -15.14 -5.88
C PRO A 283 -34.27 -14.91 -4.43
N ASP A 284 -34.48 -15.98 -3.64
CA ASP A 284 -34.92 -15.93 -2.25
C ASP A 284 -33.98 -15.20 -1.30
N ASN A 285 -32.71 -15.01 -1.71
CA ASN A 285 -31.70 -14.30 -0.92
C ASN A 285 -31.80 -12.78 -1.04
N TYR A 286 -32.71 -12.28 -1.87
CA TYR A 286 -32.89 -10.85 -2.13
C TYR A 286 -34.28 -10.38 -1.64
N ASP A 287 -34.33 -9.10 -1.23
CA ASP A 287 -35.61 -8.42 -0.92
C ASP A 287 -36.21 -7.79 -2.20
N GLU A 288 -37.44 -7.25 -2.09
CA GLU A 288 -38.16 -6.58 -3.17
C GLU A 288 -37.35 -5.43 -3.82
N ASN A 289 -36.48 -4.80 -3.04
CA ASN A 289 -35.59 -3.74 -3.52
C ASN A 289 -34.28 -4.29 -4.15
N GLY A 290 -34.17 -5.59 -4.34
CA GLY A 290 -32.99 -6.27 -4.89
C GLY A 290 -31.76 -6.21 -3.95
N ARG A 291 -31.94 -5.98 -2.64
CA ARG A 291 -30.87 -6.01 -1.64
C ARG A 291 -30.77 -7.40 -1.03
N ILE A 292 -29.56 -7.77 -0.63
CA ILE A 292 -29.34 -9.05 0.06
C ILE A 292 -29.99 -9.00 1.45
N LYS A 293 -30.91 -9.93 1.74
CA LYS A 293 -31.57 -10.08 3.06
C LYS A 293 -30.51 -10.26 4.16
N LYS A 294 -30.72 -9.73 5.36
CA LYS A 294 -29.71 -9.72 6.45
C LYS A 294 -29.43 -11.09 7.09
N LYS A 295 -30.33 -12.05 7.00
CA LYS A 295 -30.20 -13.39 7.62
C LYS A 295 -29.11 -14.25 6.96
N ARG A 296 -28.61 -15.29 7.64
CA ARG A 296 -27.68 -16.29 7.09
C ARG A 296 -28.28 -16.92 5.84
N LYS A 297 -27.44 -17.16 4.81
CA LYS A 297 -27.87 -17.63 3.50
C LYS A 297 -26.94 -18.67 2.93
N GLU A 298 -27.53 -19.61 2.26
CA GLU A 298 -26.84 -20.51 1.36
C GLU A 298 -26.82 -19.90 -0.06
N TRP A 299 -25.67 -20.00 -0.73
CA TRP A 299 -25.49 -19.50 -2.07
C TRP A 299 -25.28 -20.65 -3.04
N LYS A 300 -26.21 -20.85 -3.93
CA LYS A 300 -26.08 -21.79 -5.07
C LYS A 300 -25.34 -21.05 -6.18
N LEU A 301 -24.21 -21.60 -6.63
CA LEU A 301 -23.37 -20.98 -7.65
C LEU A 301 -23.12 -21.97 -8.78
N SER A 302 -23.43 -21.56 -10.01
CA SER A 302 -23.32 -22.41 -11.20
C SER A 302 -21.89 -22.61 -11.67
N LYS A 303 -21.62 -23.64 -12.47
CA LYS A 303 -20.31 -23.83 -13.14
C LYS A 303 -19.92 -22.60 -13.98
N ASN A 304 -20.90 -21.97 -14.66
CA ASN A 304 -20.67 -20.76 -15.46
C ASN A 304 -20.32 -19.54 -14.60
N TYR A 305 -20.87 -19.43 -13.39
CA TYR A 305 -20.46 -18.42 -12.42
C TYR A 305 -18.98 -18.57 -12.07
N PHE A 306 -18.51 -19.78 -11.79
CA PHE A 306 -17.09 -20.03 -11.46
C PHE A 306 -16.16 -19.80 -12.65
N LYS A 307 -16.57 -20.13 -13.89
CA LYS A 307 -15.80 -19.79 -15.10
C LYS A 307 -15.57 -18.28 -15.21
N GLU A 308 -16.62 -17.50 -15.00
CA GLU A 308 -16.56 -16.03 -15.09
C GLU A 308 -15.79 -15.40 -13.92
N LEU A 309 -15.94 -15.97 -12.71
CA LEU A 309 -15.14 -15.57 -11.56
C LEU A 309 -13.63 -15.77 -11.80
N ASN A 310 -13.24 -16.84 -12.49
CA ASN A 310 -11.86 -17.09 -12.85
C ASN A 310 -11.36 -16.09 -13.91
N LYS A 311 -12.20 -15.70 -14.88
CA LYS A 311 -11.90 -14.59 -15.82
C LYS A 311 -11.65 -13.28 -15.04
N LEU A 312 -12.55 -12.94 -14.12
CA LEU A 312 -12.41 -11.73 -13.29
C LEU A 312 -11.11 -11.73 -12.49
N LYS A 313 -10.72 -12.86 -11.88
CA LYS A 313 -9.45 -13.00 -11.15
C LYS A 313 -8.25 -12.78 -12.07
N GLU A 314 -8.31 -13.29 -13.30
CA GLU A 314 -7.23 -13.12 -14.28
C GLU A 314 -7.11 -11.66 -14.75
N VAL A 315 -8.23 -10.96 -14.99
CA VAL A 315 -8.21 -9.53 -15.34
C VAL A 315 -7.62 -8.70 -14.20
N TYR A 316 -7.99 -8.98 -12.95
CA TYR A 316 -7.36 -8.33 -11.78
C TYR A 316 -5.84 -8.58 -11.72
N ARG A 317 -5.40 -9.80 -12.05
CA ARG A 317 -3.98 -10.14 -12.09
C ARG A 317 -3.26 -9.33 -13.18
N LYS A 318 -3.79 -9.31 -14.41
CA LYS A 318 -3.25 -8.53 -15.54
C LYS A 318 -3.17 -7.04 -15.19
N LYS A 319 -4.27 -6.48 -14.67
CA LYS A 319 -4.33 -5.09 -14.22
C LYS A 319 -3.22 -4.75 -13.23
N ARG A 320 -3.02 -5.60 -12.23
CA ARG A 320 -1.97 -5.39 -11.21
C ARG A 320 -0.57 -5.46 -11.79
N VAL A 321 -0.30 -6.38 -12.73
CA VAL A 321 1.01 -6.50 -13.39
C VAL A 321 1.28 -5.25 -14.22
N LYS A 322 0.34 -4.86 -15.10
CA LYS A 322 0.45 -3.66 -15.94
C LYS A 322 0.65 -2.40 -15.11
N ASP A 323 -0.17 -2.21 -14.06
CA ASP A 323 -0.05 -1.07 -13.15
C ASP A 323 1.30 -1.02 -12.42
N ASN A 324 1.83 -2.17 -12.00
CA ASN A 324 3.16 -2.25 -11.38
C ASN A 324 4.29 -1.93 -12.35
N GLN A 325 4.20 -2.40 -13.60
CA GLN A 325 5.18 -2.10 -14.65
C GLN A 325 5.18 -0.60 -14.97
N HIS A 326 4.01 -0.01 -15.21
CA HIS A 326 3.87 1.41 -15.48
C HIS A 326 4.46 2.26 -14.33
N LYS A 327 4.15 1.93 -13.08
CA LYS A 327 4.72 2.64 -11.92
C LYS A 327 6.23 2.45 -11.77
N ASN A 328 6.78 1.32 -12.20
CA ASN A 328 8.24 1.15 -12.22
C ASN A 328 8.88 2.08 -13.26
N ILE A 329 8.25 2.23 -14.44
CA ILE A 329 8.70 3.18 -15.48
C ILE A 329 8.64 4.62 -14.94
N LEU A 330 7.52 5.02 -14.32
CA LEU A 330 7.40 6.34 -13.69
C LEU A 330 8.48 6.58 -12.63
N VAL A 331 8.73 5.60 -11.78
CA VAL A 331 9.77 5.73 -10.72
C VAL A 331 11.16 5.87 -11.34
N LYS A 332 11.50 5.07 -12.35
CA LYS A 332 12.78 5.20 -13.06
C LYS A 332 12.93 6.59 -13.69
N PHE A 333 11.89 7.06 -14.37
CA PHE A 333 11.87 8.40 -14.96
C PHE A 333 12.05 9.50 -13.91
N ILE A 334 11.31 9.45 -12.79
CA ILE A 334 11.44 10.44 -11.72
C ILE A 334 12.86 10.45 -11.14
N LEU A 335 13.42 9.27 -10.89
CA LEU A 335 14.76 9.15 -10.30
C LEU A 335 15.89 9.47 -11.29
N SER A 336 15.68 9.36 -12.59
CA SER A 336 16.66 9.85 -13.58
C SER A 336 16.71 11.38 -13.65
N GLN A 337 15.68 12.07 -13.13
CA GLN A 337 15.62 13.54 -13.10
C GLN A 337 16.29 14.15 -11.88
N GLY A 338 16.55 13.36 -10.83
CA GLY A 338 17.22 13.84 -9.63
C GLY A 338 17.06 12.90 -8.43
N ASP A 339 17.93 13.08 -7.45
CA ASP A 339 18.04 12.25 -6.25
C ASP A 339 17.32 12.83 -5.02
N THR A 340 17.01 14.11 -5.07
CA THR A 340 16.34 14.86 -3.99
C THR A 340 14.87 15.06 -4.34
N VAL A 341 14.04 14.04 -4.07
CA VAL A 341 12.63 14.02 -4.46
C VAL A 341 11.74 14.54 -3.35
N LYS A 342 11.00 15.61 -3.64
CA LYS A 342 10.06 16.29 -2.73
C LYS A 342 8.61 16.05 -3.16
N THR A 343 7.70 15.80 -2.22
CA THR A 343 6.26 15.65 -2.48
C THR A 343 5.43 16.08 -1.28
N GLU A 344 4.17 16.38 -1.49
CA GLU A 344 3.26 16.72 -0.40
C GLU A 344 3.02 15.55 0.57
N LYS A 345 2.96 15.84 1.89
CA LYS A 345 2.52 14.89 2.91
C LYS A 345 1.01 14.71 2.85
N THR A 346 0.55 13.82 1.97
CA THR A 346 -0.87 13.55 1.76
C THR A 346 -1.27 12.17 2.25
N SER A 347 -2.44 12.08 2.92
CA SER A 347 -3.05 10.80 3.26
C SER A 347 -3.97 10.32 2.15
N VAL A 348 -3.50 9.36 1.33
CA VAL A 348 -4.31 8.74 0.27
C VAL A 348 -5.62 8.13 0.81
N ASN A 349 -5.64 7.71 2.08
CA ASN A 349 -6.85 7.21 2.73
C ASN A 349 -7.89 8.30 2.99
N SER A 350 -7.46 9.55 3.21
CA SER A 350 -8.39 10.67 3.38
C SER A 350 -9.15 10.97 2.10
N TRP A 351 -8.54 10.77 0.94
CA TRP A 351 -9.21 10.94 -0.37
C TRP A 351 -10.33 9.92 -0.61
N LYS A 352 -10.28 8.76 0.05
CA LYS A 352 -11.31 7.70 -0.02
C LYS A 352 -12.39 7.87 1.05
N SER A 353 -12.12 8.61 2.13
CA SER A 353 -13.02 8.67 3.28
C SER A 353 -14.31 9.45 2.97
N LYS A 354 -15.46 9.06 3.52
CA LYS A 354 -16.74 9.75 3.33
C LYS A 354 -16.74 11.12 4.02
N SER A 355 -17.41 12.11 3.48
CA SER A 355 -17.59 13.41 4.15
C SER A 355 -18.45 13.24 5.41
N LYS A 356 -18.13 13.99 6.44
CA LYS A 356 -18.98 14.06 7.64
C LYS A 356 -20.25 14.90 7.39
N LYS A 357 -20.19 15.84 6.43
CA LYS A 357 -21.35 16.66 6.08
C LYS A 357 -22.10 15.99 4.92
N THR A 358 -23.33 15.59 5.16
CA THR A 358 -24.26 15.12 4.14
C THR A 358 -25.08 16.31 3.65
N ALA A 359 -25.06 16.57 2.34
CA ALA A 359 -25.97 17.53 1.72
C ALA A 359 -27.21 16.79 1.23
N THR A 360 -28.38 17.37 1.39
CA THR A 360 -29.61 16.87 0.82
C THR A 360 -29.69 17.31 -0.64
N ASN A 361 -29.99 16.40 -1.55
CA ASN A 361 -30.15 16.71 -2.96
C ASN A 361 -31.48 17.46 -3.15
N LYS A 362 -31.42 18.70 -3.62
CA LYS A 362 -32.58 19.57 -3.77
C LYS A 362 -33.64 19.03 -4.73
N SER A 363 -33.26 18.20 -5.72
CA SER A 363 -34.16 17.64 -6.72
C SER A 363 -34.96 16.41 -6.31
N ASN A 364 -34.48 15.62 -5.33
CA ASN A 364 -35.12 14.35 -4.97
C ASN A 364 -35.18 14.08 -3.45
N GLY A 365 -34.84 15.05 -2.61
CA GLY A 365 -34.87 14.95 -1.13
C GLY A 365 -33.91 13.89 -0.53
N LYS A 366 -33.15 13.14 -1.36
CA LYS A 366 -32.24 12.10 -0.88
C LYS A 366 -30.91 12.68 -0.45
N THR A 367 -30.34 12.12 0.59
CA THR A 367 -29.02 12.49 1.06
C THR A 367 -27.96 12.25 0.00
N ALA A 368 -27.39 13.31 -0.57
CA ALA A 368 -26.30 13.22 -1.52
C ALA A 368 -25.00 12.89 -0.81
N SER A 369 -24.44 11.72 -1.06
CA SER A 369 -23.07 11.47 -0.65
C SER A 369 -22.14 12.32 -1.52
N LYS A 370 -21.33 13.17 -0.90
CA LYS A 370 -20.33 13.98 -1.61
C LYS A 370 -19.48 13.05 -2.48
N LYS A 371 -19.40 13.31 -3.79
CA LYS A 371 -18.56 12.55 -4.74
C LYS A 371 -17.13 12.50 -4.21
N ARG A 372 -16.57 11.30 -4.12
CA ARG A 372 -15.22 11.10 -3.63
C ARG A 372 -14.37 10.39 -4.64
N PHE A 373 -13.08 10.62 -4.53
CA PHE A 373 -12.09 10.08 -5.45
C PHE A 373 -11.79 8.60 -5.23
N GLY A 374 -12.59 7.87 -4.43
CA GLY A 374 -12.35 6.47 -4.09
C GLY A 374 -12.16 5.55 -5.29
N LYS A 375 -12.93 5.78 -6.39
CA LYS A 375 -12.79 5.00 -7.64
C LYS A 375 -11.47 5.33 -8.34
N SER A 376 -11.14 6.62 -8.50
CA SER A 376 -9.90 7.06 -9.13
C SER A 376 -8.69 6.56 -8.33
N VAL A 377 -8.67 6.78 -7.02
CA VAL A 377 -7.59 6.32 -6.13
C VAL A 377 -7.42 4.79 -6.15
N ASN A 378 -8.52 4.03 -6.23
CA ASN A 378 -8.43 2.55 -6.32
C ASN A 378 -7.92 2.09 -7.68
N ASN A 379 -8.25 2.78 -8.75
CA ASN A 379 -7.80 2.42 -10.10
C ASN A 379 -6.33 2.80 -10.33
N ASN A 380 -5.91 3.96 -9.85
CA ASN A 380 -4.60 4.55 -10.15
C ASN A 380 -3.56 4.34 -9.03
N ALA A 381 -4.00 3.95 -7.83
CA ALA A 381 -3.17 3.62 -6.67
C ALA A 381 -1.97 4.59 -6.41
N PRO A 382 -2.21 5.91 -6.20
CA PRO A 382 -1.14 6.91 -6.01
C PRO A 382 -0.21 6.58 -4.83
N GLY A 383 -0.73 5.97 -3.77
CA GLY A 383 0.09 5.52 -2.64
C GLY A 383 1.09 4.42 -3.01
N THR A 384 0.87 3.67 -4.09
CA THR A 384 1.83 2.69 -4.59
C THR A 384 3.04 3.38 -5.23
N LEU A 385 2.84 4.50 -5.94
CA LEU A 385 3.93 5.31 -6.48
C LEU A 385 4.82 5.84 -5.35
N LYS A 386 4.23 6.50 -4.33
CA LYS A 386 4.99 7.01 -3.17
C LYS A 386 5.80 5.91 -2.48
N ARG A 387 5.19 4.74 -2.25
CA ARG A 387 5.89 3.61 -1.62
C ARG A 387 7.05 3.10 -2.47
N LYS A 388 6.86 2.97 -3.80
CA LYS A 388 7.92 2.53 -4.72
C LYS A 388 9.06 3.54 -4.83
N LEU A 389 8.76 4.84 -4.85
CA LEU A 389 9.76 5.91 -4.80
C LEU A 389 10.58 5.84 -3.51
N SER A 390 9.91 5.76 -2.36
CA SER A 390 10.58 5.64 -1.06
C SER A 390 11.47 4.38 -0.98
N GLU A 391 10.99 3.24 -1.51
CA GLU A 391 11.73 1.99 -1.58
C GLU A 391 12.97 2.13 -2.47
N LYS A 392 12.83 2.69 -3.67
CA LYS A 392 13.94 2.84 -4.61
C LYS A 392 14.96 3.87 -4.15
N LEU A 393 14.52 5.02 -3.62
CA LEU A 393 15.43 6.01 -3.01
C LEU A 393 16.27 5.40 -1.89
N SER A 394 15.68 4.52 -1.07
CA SER A 394 16.41 3.85 0.01
C SER A 394 17.56 2.95 -0.48
N TYR A 395 17.52 2.46 -1.72
CA TYR A 395 18.60 1.68 -2.31
C TYR A 395 19.87 2.54 -2.56
N PHE A 396 19.68 3.84 -2.72
CA PHE A 396 20.75 4.83 -2.89
C PHE A 396 21.05 5.62 -1.60
N GLY A 397 20.54 5.17 -0.44
CA GLY A 397 20.69 5.87 0.83
C GLY A 397 19.90 7.17 0.96
N LYS A 398 19.03 7.47 -0.02
CA LYS A 398 18.19 8.68 -0.06
C LYS A 398 16.80 8.44 0.52
N LYS A 399 16.10 9.52 0.84
CA LYS A 399 14.73 9.48 1.40
C LYS A 399 13.79 10.35 0.59
N LEU A 400 12.53 9.92 0.44
CA LEU A 400 11.48 10.76 -0.10
C LEU A 400 11.14 11.85 0.93
N ILE A 401 11.25 13.12 0.52
CA ILE A 401 11.00 14.28 1.37
C ILE A 401 9.52 14.64 1.29
N GLU A 402 8.82 14.56 2.41
CA GLU A 402 7.40 14.93 2.51
C GLU A 402 7.26 16.32 3.14
N ILE A 403 6.81 17.29 2.33
CA ILE A 403 6.60 18.67 2.75
C ILE A 403 5.29 18.87 3.52
N ASN A 404 5.21 19.92 4.31
CA ASN A 404 4.03 20.27 5.11
C ASN A 404 2.96 20.99 4.26
N THR A 405 2.00 20.25 3.73
CA THR A 405 0.91 20.73 2.88
C THR A 405 0.06 21.85 3.52
N PHE A 406 -0.07 21.88 4.85
CA PHE A 406 -0.87 22.90 5.54
C PHE A 406 -0.20 24.27 5.56
N LYS A 407 1.12 24.31 5.57
CA LYS A 407 1.90 25.56 5.55
C LYS A 407 2.12 26.02 4.10
N THR A 408 2.54 25.10 3.23
CA THR A 408 2.96 25.44 1.87
C THR A 408 1.79 25.68 0.92
N LYS A 409 0.72 24.87 0.96
CA LYS A 409 -0.45 24.99 0.07
C LYS A 409 -0.08 25.29 -1.38
N ALA A 410 0.87 24.53 -1.95
CA ALA A 410 1.51 24.82 -3.25
C ALA A 410 0.51 25.08 -4.37
N SER A 411 -0.63 24.36 -4.40
CA SER A 411 -1.69 24.58 -5.39
C SER A 411 -2.42 25.92 -5.27
N GLN A 412 -2.23 26.68 -4.18
CA GLN A 412 -2.90 27.96 -3.92
C GLN A 412 -1.94 29.15 -3.94
N PHE A 413 -0.63 28.92 -3.81
CA PHE A 413 0.38 29.96 -3.73
C PHE A 413 0.67 30.58 -5.10
N ASN A 414 0.87 31.88 -5.12
CA ASN A 414 1.37 32.66 -6.25
C ASN A 414 2.68 33.31 -5.80
N HIS A 415 3.82 32.96 -6.41
CA HIS A 415 5.13 33.44 -6.01
C HIS A 415 5.37 34.93 -6.33
N ILE A 416 4.70 35.45 -7.38
CA ILE A 416 4.85 36.84 -7.80
C ILE A 416 4.18 37.77 -6.77
N SER A 417 2.89 37.53 -6.48
CA SER A 417 2.15 38.33 -5.50
C SER A 417 2.35 37.88 -4.05
N GLN A 418 3.02 36.76 -3.82
CA GLN A 418 3.21 36.10 -2.50
C GLN A 418 1.91 35.83 -1.74
N LYS A 419 0.78 35.73 -2.45
CA LYS A 419 -0.55 35.52 -1.86
C LYS A 419 -1.06 34.09 -2.12
N PHE A 420 -1.95 33.66 -1.23
CA PHE A 420 -2.66 32.38 -1.36
C PHE A 420 -4.07 32.59 -1.85
N LYS A 421 -4.40 32.09 -3.04
CA LYS A 421 -5.77 32.12 -3.61
C LYS A 421 -6.30 30.69 -3.78
N LYS A 422 -7.41 30.36 -3.11
CA LYS A 422 -8.06 29.05 -3.26
C LYS A 422 -8.87 29.02 -4.54
N CYS A 423 -8.57 28.08 -5.43
CA CYS A 423 -9.31 27.84 -6.67
C CYS A 423 -10.13 26.55 -6.59
N SER A 424 -11.20 26.43 -7.40
CA SER A 424 -11.95 25.20 -7.54
C SER A 424 -11.10 24.11 -8.22
N LEU A 425 -11.50 22.84 -8.07
CA LEU A 425 -10.78 21.73 -8.72
C LEU A 425 -10.97 21.70 -10.26
N GLU A 426 -11.92 22.46 -10.79
CA GLU A 426 -12.19 22.59 -12.22
C GLU A 426 -11.23 23.55 -12.90
N VAL A 427 -10.62 24.46 -12.13
CA VAL A 427 -9.60 25.39 -12.61
C VAL A 427 -8.31 24.62 -12.90
N ARG A 428 -7.89 24.64 -14.16
CA ARG A 428 -6.66 23.96 -14.62
C ARG A 428 -5.52 24.93 -14.86
N PHE A 429 -5.82 26.17 -15.15
CA PHE A 429 -4.85 27.23 -15.40
C PHE A 429 -5.03 28.37 -14.41
N LYS A 430 -3.93 28.97 -14.02
CA LYS A 430 -3.88 30.14 -13.15
C LYS A 430 -3.14 31.26 -13.86
N GLU A 431 -3.70 32.42 -13.86
CA GLU A 431 -3.01 33.65 -14.20
C GLU A 431 -2.26 34.15 -12.95
N LEU A 432 -0.96 34.31 -13.04
CA LEU A 432 -0.12 34.80 -11.95
C LEU A 432 -0.09 36.34 -11.93
N ILE A 433 0.12 36.91 -13.10
CA ILE A 433 -0.03 38.32 -13.45
C ILE A 433 -0.57 38.38 -14.89
N GLN A 434 -0.99 39.56 -15.35
CA GLN A 434 -1.53 39.75 -16.70
C GLN A 434 -0.58 39.13 -17.76
N GLY A 435 -1.11 38.17 -18.52
CA GLY A 435 -0.42 37.49 -19.62
C GLY A 435 0.43 36.28 -19.20
N ILE A 436 0.71 36.04 -17.92
CA ILE A 436 1.48 34.85 -17.45
C ILE A 436 0.53 33.80 -16.89
N VAL A 437 0.22 32.80 -17.70
CA VAL A 437 -0.69 31.73 -17.36
C VAL A 437 0.08 30.41 -17.14
N VAL A 438 -0.13 29.76 -15.99
CA VAL A 438 0.51 28.49 -15.64
C VAL A 438 -0.51 27.36 -15.48
N GLN A 439 -0.14 26.15 -15.89
CA GLN A 439 -0.93 24.95 -15.58
C GLN A 439 -0.75 24.61 -14.10
N ARG A 440 -1.86 24.52 -13.37
CA ARG A 440 -1.91 24.48 -11.91
C ARG A 440 -1.08 23.37 -11.29
N ASP A 441 -1.19 22.13 -11.82
CA ASP A 441 -0.57 20.95 -11.22
C ASP A 441 0.96 20.94 -11.53
N LEU A 442 1.38 21.40 -12.74
CA LEU A 442 2.79 21.57 -13.09
C LEU A 442 3.44 22.68 -12.26
N TYR A 443 2.74 23.80 -12.09
CA TYR A 443 3.22 24.89 -11.25
C TYR A 443 3.31 24.48 -9.77
N SER A 444 2.36 23.68 -9.27
CA SER A 444 2.46 23.12 -7.92
C SER A 444 3.71 22.27 -7.76
N ALA A 445 4.04 21.42 -8.74
CA ALA A 445 5.25 20.60 -8.71
C ALA A 445 6.53 21.45 -8.71
N PHE A 446 6.55 22.53 -9.49
CA PHE A 446 7.66 23.50 -9.49
C PHE A 446 7.85 24.17 -8.13
N LEU A 447 6.76 24.63 -7.51
CA LEU A 447 6.81 25.21 -6.17
C LEU A 447 7.28 24.19 -5.12
N ILE A 448 6.81 22.95 -5.18
CA ILE A 448 7.21 21.85 -4.29
C ILE A 448 8.72 21.59 -4.40
N LYS A 449 9.28 21.61 -5.62
CA LYS A 449 10.73 21.47 -5.84
C LYS A 449 11.52 22.49 -5.05
N ASN A 450 11.04 23.74 -5.01
CA ASN A 450 11.73 24.90 -4.44
C ASN A 450 11.36 25.18 -2.96
N ILE A 451 10.82 24.18 -2.24
CA ILE A 451 10.59 24.30 -0.79
C ILE A 451 11.82 23.87 -0.01
N GLU A 452 12.18 24.67 0.97
CA GLU A 452 13.22 24.41 1.97
C GLU A 452 12.60 24.16 3.35
N ASN A 453 13.37 23.52 4.24
CA ASN A 453 12.99 23.26 5.63
C ASN A 453 11.57 22.65 5.79
N LEU A 454 11.10 21.89 4.78
CA LEU A 454 9.80 21.23 4.69
C LEU A 454 8.58 22.17 4.66
N SER A 455 8.76 23.48 4.70
CA SER A 455 7.63 24.42 4.84
C SER A 455 7.84 25.83 4.29
N GLU A 456 9.01 26.17 3.82
CA GLU A 456 9.39 27.52 3.39
C GLU A 456 9.71 27.53 1.90
N TYR A 457 9.27 28.57 1.19
CA TYR A 457 9.61 28.76 -0.20
C TYR A 457 10.94 29.51 -0.32
N ASN A 458 11.87 29.01 -1.10
CA ASN A 458 13.05 29.76 -1.51
C ASN A 458 12.68 30.67 -2.69
N MET A 459 12.35 31.92 -2.38
CA MET A 459 11.86 32.88 -3.37
C MET A 459 12.92 33.26 -4.40
N GLU A 460 14.19 33.39 -4.00
CA GLU A 460 15.28 33.69 -4.94
C GLU A 460 15.44 32.58 -5.98
N LYS A 461 15.41 31.34 -5.51
CA LYS A 461 15.51 30.16 -6.37
C LYS A 461 14.28 30.03 -7.30
N ILE A 462 13.08 30.31 -6.79
CA ILE A 462 11.85 30.32 -7.58
C ILE A 462 11.97 31.34 -8.70
N ASN A 463 12.31 32.58 -8.38
CA ASN A 463 12.39 33.67 -9.36
C ASN A 463 13.47 33.38 -10.43
N ARG A 464 14.65 32.90 -10.02
CA ARG A 464 15.72 32.53 -10.96
C ARG A 464 15.36 31.39 -11.90
N GLN A 465 14.55 30.43 -11.45
CA GLN A 465 14.22 29.23 -12.23
C GLN A 465 12.88 29.34 -12.98
N PHE A 466 12.08 30.37 -12.72
CA PHE A 466 10.71 30.45 -13.21
C PHE A 466 10.62 30.53 -14.74
N GLU A 467 11.47 31.32 -15.38
CA GLU A 467 11.47 31.47 -16.84
C GLU A 467 11.72 30.12 -17.54
N LYS A 468 12.76 29.39 -17.14
CA LYS A 468 13.05 28.05 -17.67
C LYS A 468 11.95 27.05 -17.40
N PHE A 469 11.29 27.13 -16.23
CA PHE A 469 10.11 26.33 -15.92
C PHE A 469 8.96 26.69 -16.85
N TYR A 470 8.71 27.99 -17.06
CA TYR A 470 7.60 28.47 -17.87
C TYR A 470 7.70 27.98 -19.32
N GLU A 471 8.85 28.07 -19.94
CA GLU A 471 9.11 27.54 -21.29
C GLU A 471 8.86 26.03 -21.37
N LYS A 472 9.34 25.26 -20.40
CA LYS A 472 9.15 23.81 -20.37
C LYS A 472 7.71 23.42 -20.15
N GLN A 473 6.98 24.13 -19.29
CA GLN A 473 5.57 23.86 -19.09
C GLN A 473 4.75 24.18 -20.34
N MET A 474 5.08 25.23 -21.10
CA MET A 474 4.38 25.55 -22.35
C MET A 474 4.54 24.41 -23.37
N LYS A 475 5.76 23.91 -23.56
CA LYS A 475 6.01 22.72 -24.40
C LYS A 475 5.22 21.49 -23.93
N GLU A 476 5.14 21.28 -22.61
CA GLU A 476 4.38 20.16 -22.05
C GLU A 476 2.89 20.35 -22.21
N VAL A 477 2.36 21.55 -22.02
CA VAL A 477 0.93 21.86 -22.26
C VAL A 477 0.57 21.60 -23.72
N GLU A 478 1.41 21.99 -24.67
CA GLU A 478 1.22 21.72 -26.09
C GLU A 478 1.22 20.20 -26.39
N ARG A 479 2.17 19.45 -25.84
CA ARG A 479 2.16 17.99 -25.93
C ARG A 479 0.87 17.38 -25.39
N ILE A 480 0.36 17.88 -24.25
CA ILE A 480 -0.86 17.35 -23.62
C ILE A 480 -2.12 17.68 -24.44
N LYS A 481 -2.19 18.85 -25.08
CA LYS A 481 -3.32 19.20 -25.96
C LYS A 481 -3.47 18.19 -27.10
N ASN A 482 -2.35 17.69 -27.62
CA ASN A 482 -2.29 16.72 -28.71
C ASN A 482 -2.42 15.25 -28.24
N ASP A 483 -2.52 14.98 -26.93
CA ASP A 483 -2.70 13.63 -26.36
C ASP A 483 -4.16 13.43 -25.95
N ASP A 484 -4.92 12.64 -26.70
CA ASP A 484 -6.32 12.30 -26.42
C ASP A 484 -6.59 11.79 -25.01
N ASN A 485 -5.60 11.18 -24.38
CA ASN A 485 -5.71 10.64 -23.04
C ASN A 485 -5.44 11.66 -21.93
N LEU A 486 -4.80 12.77 -22.26
CA LEU A 486 -4.37 13.79 -21.29
C LEU A 486 -5.01 15.15 -21.53
N LYS A 487 -5.53 15.44 -22.74
CA LYS A 487 -6.14 16.74 -23.10
C LYS A 487 -7.16 17.28 -22.09
N PHE A 488 -7.87 16.38 -21.38
CA PHE A 488 -8.81 16.77 -20.32
C PHE A 488 -8.12 17.56 -19.18
N TYR A 489 -6.84 17.34 -18.93
CA TYR A 489 -6.11 18.02 -17.85
C TYR A 489 -5.63 19.42 -18.20
N VAL A 490 -5.78 19.81 -19.47
CA VAL A 490 -5.45 21.14 -19.99
C VAL A 490 -6.67 21.83 -20.66
N SER A 491 -7.85 21.22 -20.63
CA SER A 491 -9.10 21.78 -21.17
C SER A 491 -10.00 22.46 -20.13
N GLY A 492 -9.45 22.80 -18.96
CA GLY A 492 -10.21 23.43 -17.87
C GLY A 492 -10.21 24.96 -17.92
N LYS A 493 -11.04 25.58 -17.05
CA LYS A 493 -11.14 27.05 -16.91
C LYS A 493 -9.81 27.67 -16.45
N THR A 494 -9.54 28.87 -16.95
CA THR A 494 -8.48 29.78 -16.45
C THR A 494 -9.10 30.75 -15.43
N VAL A 495 -8.39 31.01 -14.32
CA VAL A 495 -8.76 32.01 -13.30
C VAL A 495 -7.52 32.68 -12.75
#